data_527fd863beaf7c09c3fcc0cb5b98311e
#
_entry.id   527fd863beaf7c09c3fcc0cb5b98311e
#
_cell.length_a   1.000
_cell.length_b   1.000
_cell.length_c   1.000
_cell.angle_alpha   90.00
_cell.angle_beta   90.00
_cell.angle_gamma   90.00
#
_symmetry.space_group_name_H-M   'P 1'
#
loop_
_entity.id
_entity.type
_entity.pdbx_description
1 polymer ?
#
loop_
_entity_poly.entity_id
_entity_poly.type
_entity_poly.pdbx_seq_one_letter_code
_entity_poly.pdbx_strand_id
1 'polypeptide(L)'
;VLRITEVYQLVDLEVSSGTKKKPTATVKMKINGEEKELTVSGDGPVDAVYKAITELTGSKAELNKFEIKAITGGTDALGEVTVILEEGGHTVRGHGSDTDIIVASAKAYINALNKLALKNLKS
;
A
#
# COMPACT_ATOMS: atom_id res chain seq x y z
N VAL A 1 11.78 -4.53 -25.23
CA VAL A 1 11.33 -3.63 -24.18
C VAL A 1 10.80 -4.44 -23.01
N LEU A 2 11.51 -4.36 -21.89
CA LEU A 2 11.06 -5.02 -20.68
C LEU A 2 9.90 -4.25 -20.09
N ARG A 3 8.72 -4.82 -20.14
CA ARG A 3 7.57 -4.27 -19.43
C ARG A 3 7.61 -4.81 -18.00
N ILE A 4 7.66 -3.89 -17.04
CA ILE A 4 7.50 -4.26 -15.66
C ILE A 4 6.02 -4.56 -15.46
N THR A 5 5.69 -5.85 -15.35
CA THR A 5 4.32 -6.25 -15.08
C THR A 5 4.08 -6.08 -13.58
N GLU A 6 3.08 -5.30 -13.23
CA GLU A 6 2.70 -5.15 -11.83
C GLU A 6 2.07 -6.44 -11.33
N VAL A 7 2.71 -7.05 -10.34
CA VAL A 7 2.20 -8.27 -9.70
C VAL A 7 0.97 -7.93 -8.85
N TYR A 8 1.03 -6.78 -8.19
CA TYR A 8 -0.01 -6.34 -7.27
C TYR A 8 -0.68 -5.08 -7.78
N GLN A 9 -2.00 -5.08 -7.85
CA GLN A 9 -2.78 -3.91 -8.27
C GLN A 9 -3.92 -3.67 -7.29
N LEU A 10 -4.11 -2.42 -6.90
CA LEU A 10 -5.23 -2.04 -6.06
C LEU A 10 -6.49 -1.92 -6.93
N VAL A 11 -7.55 -2.64 -6.56
CA VAL A 11 -8.83 -2.57 -7.27
C VAL A 11 -9.80 -1.67 -6.53
N ASP A 12 -9.93 -1.86 -5.20
CA ASP A 12 -10.84 -1.07 -4.40
C ASP A 12 -10.38 -1.03 -2.95
N LEU A 13 -10.78 0.02 -2.25
CA LEU A 13 -10.41 0.23 -0.86
C LEU A 13 -11.54 0.94 -0.14
N GLU A 14 -12.00 0.34 0.94
CA GLU A 14 -12.99 0.96 1.82
C GLU A 14 -12.46 0.93 3.25
N VAL A 15 -12.61 2.04 3.95
CA VAL A 15 -12.21 2.14 5.35
C VAL A 15 -13.40 2.61 6.16
N SER A 16 -13.65 1.93 7.27
CA SER A 16 -14.68 2.30 8.22
C SER A 16 -14.04 2.55 9.58
N SER A 17 -14.34 3.69 10.18
CA SER A 17 -13.84 4.01 11.50
C SER A 17 -14.86 4.86 12.24
N GLY A 18 -14.78 4.86 13.57
CA GLY A 18 -15.67 5.63 14.41
C GLY A 18 -15.09 5.75 15.82
N THR A 19 -15.69 6.60 16.62
CA THR A 19 -15.18 6.89 17.97
C THR A 19 -15.24 5.69 18.92
N LYS A 20 -16.15 4.75 18.64
CA LYS A 20 -16.33 3.56 19.48
C LYS A 20 -16.05 2.25 18.75
N LYS A 21 -15.45 2.34 17.58
CA LYS A 21 -15.24 1.16 16.72
C LYS A 21 -13.81 1.17 16.22
N LYS A 22 -13.14 0.02 16.29
CA LYS A 22 -11.82 -0.12 15.68
C LYS A 22 -11.90 0.13 14.19
N PRO A 23 -10.96 0.87 13.61
CA PRO A 23 -10.90 1.04 12.17
C PRO A 23 -10.79 -0.31 11.46
N THR A 24 -11.58 -0.48 10.41
CA THR A 24 -11.51 -1.65 9.55
C THR A 24 -11.24 -1.21 8.13
N ALA A 25 -10.48 -2.01 7.40
CA ALA A 25 -10.22 -1.77 5.98
C ALA A 25 -10.61 -2.99 5.19
N THR A 26 -11.33 -2.77 4.11
CA THR A 26 -11.62 -3.79 3.11
C THR A 26 -10.81 -3.46 1.88
N VAL A 27 -9.87 -4.31 1.53
CA VAL A 27 -8.97 -4.10 0.40
C VAL A 27 -9.21 -5.17 -0.63
N LYS A 28 -9.40 -4.74 -1.87
CA LYS A 28 -9.54 -5.63 -3.01
C LYS A 28 -8.37 -5.40 -3.94
N MET A 29 -7.65 -6.46 -4.24
CA MET A 29 -6.45 -6.40 -5.05
C MET A 29 -6.47 -7.46 -6.14
N LYS A 30 -5.73 -7.19 -7.22
CA LYS A 30 -5.35 -8.23 -8.17
C LYS A 30 -3.93 -8.67 -7.85
N ILE A 31 -3.74 -9.96 -7.69
CA ILE A 31 -2.44 -10.55 -7.42
C ILE A 31 -2.19 -11.58 -8.51
N ASN A 32 -1.23 -11.30 -9.40
CA ASN A 32 -0.98 -12.11 -10.59
C ASN A 32 -2.24 -12.30 -11.43
N GLY A 33 -3.06 -11.24 -11.54
CA GLY A 33 -4.28 -11.26 -12.33
C GLY A 33 -5.51 -11.83 -11.63
N GLU A 34 -5.35 -12.35 -10.42
CA GLU A 34 -6.46 -12.93 -9.66
C GLU A 34 -6.94 -11.94 -8.60
N GLU A 35 -8.24 -11.67 -8.57
CA GLU A 35 -8.82 -10.76 -7.58
C GLU A 35 -8.98 -11.45 -6.23
N LYS A 36 -8.56 -10.75 -5.19
CA LYS A 36 -8.70 -11.18 -3.80
C LYS A 36 -9.15 -10.01 -2.96
N GLU A 37 -9.96 -10.28 -1.95
CA GLU A 37 -10.50 -9.26 -1.07
C GLU A 37 -10.36 -9.72 0.38
N LEU A 38 -10.07 -8.77 1.27
CA LEU A 38 -9.92 -9.07 2.70
C LEU A 38 -10.32 -7.86 3.51
N THR A 39 -11.02 -8.12 4.63
CA THR A 39 -11.38 -7.09 5.60
C THR A 39 -10.65 -7.39 6.90
N VAL A 40 -9.91 -6.43 7.40
CA VAL A 40 -9.20 -6.55 8.68
C VAL A 40 -9.36 -5.29 9.50
N SER A 41 -9.20 -5.40 10.80
CA SER A 41 -9.17 -4.25 11.69
C SER A 41 -7.73 -3.91 12.07
N GLY A 42 -7.50 -2.65 12.40
CA GLY A 42 -6.19 -2.16 12.81
C GLY A 42 -6.32 -1.10 13.88
N ASP A 43 -5.20 -0.56 14.32
CA ASP A 43 -5.16 0.50 15.35
C ASP A 43 -5.48 1.87 14.78
N GLY A 44 -5.37 2.02 13.46
CA GLY A 44 -5.76 3.21 12.72
C GLY A 44 -6.11 2.83 11.31
N PRO A 45 -6.69 3.76 10.51
CA PRO A 45 -7.08 3.45 9.13
C PRO A 45 -5.92 2.95 8.27
N VAL A 46 -4.76 3.60 8.34
CA VAL A 46 -3.59 3.20 7.55
C VAL A 46 -3.07 1.85 8.03
N ASP A 47 -3.05 1.61 9.34
CA ASP A 47 -2.62 0.33 9.90
C ASP A 47 -3.52 -0.80 9.40
N ALA A 48 -4.83 -0.58 9.39
CA ALA A 48 -5.78 -1.57 8.89
C ALA A 48 -5.54 -1.89 7.41
N VAL A 49 -5.31 -0.86 6.61
CA VAL A 49 -5.02 -1.02 5.18
C VAL A 49 -3.74 -1.84 4.98
N TYR A 50 -2.68 -1.49 5.71
CA TYR A 50 -1.40 -2.20 5.59
C TYR A 50 -1.50 -3.65 6.02
N LYS A 51 -2.25 -3.93 7.09
CA LYS A 51 -2.48 -5.32 7.53
C LYS A 51 -3.22 -6.12 6.46
N ALA A 52 -4.24 -5.53 5.84
CA ALA A 52 -4.99 -6.18 4.78
C ALA A 52 -4.09 -6.50 3.58
N ILE A 53 -3.30 -5.52 3.13
CA ILE A 53 -2.39 -5.72 2.00
C ILE A 53 -1.35 -6.78 2.33
N THR A 54 -0.79 -6.73 3.54
CA THR A 54 0.21 -7.70 3.97
C THR A 54 -0.33 -9.13 3.95
N GLU A 55 -1.53 -9.32 4.46
CA GLU A 55 -2.15 -10.64 4.47
C GLU A 55 -2.53 -11.12 3.07
N LEU A 56 -3.05 -10.23 2.23
CA LEU A 56 -3.42 -10.58 0.86
C LEU A 56 -2.21 -10.99 0.03
N THR A 57 -1.10 -10.30 0.19
CA THR A 57 0.12 -10.55 -0.60
C THR A 57 1.03 -11.60 0.02
N GLY A 58 0.83 -11.92 1.29
CA GLY A 58 1.73 -12.82 2.01
C GLY A 58 3.11 -12.23 2.24
N SER A 59 3.24 -10.90 2.14
CA SER A 59 4.52 -10.24 2.27
C SER A 59 5.10 -10.36 3.67
N LYS A 60 6.41 -10.55 3.75
CA LYS A 60 7.17 -10.55 5.00
C LYS A 60 8.01 -9.28 5.12
N ALA A 61 7.77 -8.31 4.26
CA ALA A 61 8.52 -7.07 4.28
C ALA A 61 8.25 -6.27 5.55
N GLU A 62 9.28 -5.63 6.05
CA GLU A 62 9.18 -4.74 7.20
C GLU A 62 9.04 -3.31 6.73
N LEU A 63 8.13 -2.57 7.35
CA LEU A 63 7.96 -1.15 7.09
C LEU A 63 8.96 -0.37 7.95
N ASN A 64 10.01 0.13 7.31
CA ASN A 64 11.06 0.86 8.02
C ASN A 64 10.79 2.35 8.11
N LYS A 65 10.04 2.90 7.16
CA LYS A 65 9.73 4.32 7.15
C LYS A 65 8.40 4.58 6.47
N PHE A 66 7.64 5.49 7.05
CA PHE A 66 6.39 5.99 6.50
C PHE A 66 6.41 7.51 6.61
N GLU A 67 6.28 8.21 5.49
CA GLU A 67 6.36 9.65 5.46
C GLU A 67 5.25 10.23 4.62
N ILE A 68 4.55 11.21 5.17
CA ILE A 68 3.48 11.92 4.48
C ILE A 68 3.96 13.32 4.16
N LYS A 69 3.80 13.73 2.89
CA LYS A 69 4.13 15.08 2.47
C LYS A 69 2.93 15.64 1.72
N ALA A 70 2.45 16.79 2.18
CA ALA A 70 1.36 17.48 1.50
C ALA A 70 1.95 18.33 0.38
N ILE A 71 1.44 18.13 -0.83
CA ILE A 71 1.79 19.00 -1.95
C ILE A 71 0.68 20.02 -2.09
N THR A 72 0.97 21.27 -1.78
CA THR A 72 0.02 22.35 -1.93
C THR A 72 0.26 23.04 -3.26
N GLY A 73 -0.74 23.03 -4.13
CA GLY A 73 -0.62 23.70 -5.41
C GLY A 73 -1.97 23.84 -6.05
N GLY A 74 -2.71 24.87 -5.69
CA GLY A 74 -4.01 25.14 -6.29
C GLY A 74 -5.17 24.56 -5.49
N THR A 75 -6.29 24.30 -6.17
CA THR A 75 -7.53 23.88 -5.54
C THR A 75 -7.57 22.42 -5.13
N ASP A 76 -6.67 21.60 -5.70
CA ASP A 76 -6.62 20.16 -5.41
C ASP A 76 -5.32 19.83 -4.70
N ALA A 77 -5.37 19.78 -3.37
CA ALA A 77 -4.20 19.38 -2.58
C ALA A 77 -4.02 17.87 -2.66
N LEU A 78 -2.89 17.44 -3.18
CA LEU A 78 -2.53 16.02 -3.20
C LEU A 78 -1.68 15.71 -1.97
N GLY A 79 -1.94 14.55 -1.38
CA GLY A 79 -1.05 13.99 -0.39
C GLY A 79 -0.10 13.03 -1.07
N GLU A 80 1.16 13.11 -0.73
CA GLU A 80 2.18 12.19 -1.21
C GLU A 80 2.69 11.36 -0.06
N VAL A 81 2.72 10.05 -0.24
CA VAL A 81 3.22 9.12 0.77
C VAL A 81 4.42 8.40 0.23
N THR A 82 5.46 8.30 1.04
CA THR A 82 6.65 7.53 0.74
C THR A 82 6.83 6.49 1.83
N VAL A 83 7.06 5.25 1.43
CA VAL A 83 7.36 4.18 2.38
C VAL A 83 8.68 3.53 2.01
N ILE A 84 9.38 3.03 3.01
CA ILE A 84 10.59 2.22 2.81
C ILE A 84 10.30 0.85 3.39
N LEU A 85 10.40 -0.17 2.55
CA LEU A 85 10.23 -1.56 2.94
C LEU A 85 11.55 -2.31 2.79
N GLU A 86 11.74 -3.27 3.68
CA GLU A 86 12.92 -4.14 3.64
C GLU A 86 12.51 -5.60 3.74
N GLU A 87 13.06 -6.42 2.87
CA GLU A 87 12.85 -7.86 2.89
C GLU A 87 14.07 -8.57 2.32
N GLY A 88 14.59 -9.55 3.07
CA GLY A 88 15.69 -10.37 2.60
C GLY A 88 16.94 -9.59 2.22
N GLY A 89 17.23 -8.51 2.93
CA GLY A 89 18.39 -7.68 2.65
C GLY A 89 18.17 -6.65 1.54
N HIS A 90 16.98 -6.64 0.93
CA HIS A 90 16.63 -5.66 -0.09
C HIS A 90 15.78 -4.54 0.50
N THR A 91 16.16 -3.32 0.22
CA THR A 91 15.41 -2.13 0.65
C THR A 91 14.84 -1.43 -0.57
N VAL A 92 13.57 -1.14 -0.56
CA VAL A 92 12.90 -0.43 -1.66
C VAL A 92 12.11 0.75 -1.13
N ARG A 93 11.93 1.73 -1.99
CA ARG A 93 11.13 2.91 -1.71
C ARG A 93 9.88 2.90 -2.58
N GLY A 94 8.73 3.05 -1.96
CA GLY A 94 7.46 3.15 -2.66
C GLY A 94 6.85 4.51 -2.52
N HIS A 95 6.15 4.97 -3.55
CA HIS A 95 5.49 6.27 -3.58
C HIS A 95 4.05 6.12 -4.01
N GLY A 96 3.20 6.94 -3.42
CA GLY A 96 1.80 7.02 -3.81
C GLY A 96 1.27 8.42 -3.61
N SER A 97 0.42 8.89 -4.50
CA SER A 97 -0.20 10.20 -4.42
C SER A 97 -1.70 10.10 -4.64
N ASP A 98 -2.46 10.82 -3.85
CA ASP A 98 -3.91 10.88 -3.98
C ASP A 98 -4.43 12.03 -3.14
N THR A 99 -5.64 12.51 -3.43
CA THR A 99 -6.30 13.50 -2.60
C THR A 99 -6.66 12.89 -1.24
N ASP A 100 -6.87 11.58 -1.19
CA ASP A 100 -7.12 10.83 0.05
C ASP A 100 -5.80 10.20 0.51
N ILE A 101 -5.35 10.60 1.70
CA ILE A 101 -4.08 10.10 2.27
C ILE A 101 -4.09 8.59 2.48
N ILE A 102 -5.26 8.03 2.79
CA ILE A 102 -5.35 6.58 3.00
C ILE A 102 -5.13 5.84 1.68
N VAL A 103 -5.71 6.34 0.61
CA VAL A 103 -5.49 5.79 -0.74
C VAL A 103 -4.04 5.97 -1.16
N ALA A 104 -3.46 7.16 -0.92
CA ALA A 104 -2.06 7.42 -1.23
C ALA A 104 -1.14 6.44 -0.48
N SER A 105 -1.48 6.15 0.78
CA SER A 105 -0.71 5.21 1.60
C SER A 105 -0.76 3.79 1.03
N ALA A 106 -1.94 3.35 0.59
CA ALA A 106 -2.10 2.04 -0.03
C ALA A 106 -1.29 1.95 -1.33
N LYS A 107 -1.36 2.99 -2.15
CA LYS A 107 -0.61 3.06 -3.41
C LYS A 107 0.90 2.98 -3.18
N ALA A 108 1.40 3.70 -2.16
CA ALA A 108 2.82 3.69 -1.83
C ALA A 108 3.28 2.30 -1.41
N TYR A 109 2.51 1.64 -0.56
CA TYR A 109 2.85 0.31 -0.08
C TYR A 109 2.85 -0.72 -1.22
N ILE A 110 1.82 -0.70 -2.05
CA ILE A 110 1.72 -1.61 -3.20
C ILE A 110 2.85 -1.35 -4.20
N ASN A 111 3.18 -0.07 -4.44
CA ASN A 111 4.30 0.29 -5.30
C ASN A 111 5.62 -0.32 -4.79
N ALA A 112 5.87 -0.22 -3.50
CA ALA A 112 7.06 -0.81 -2.89
C ALA A 112 7.06 -2.34 -3.01
N LEU A 113 5.91 -2.97 -2.78
CA LEU A 113 5.79 -4.43 -2.89
C LEU A 113 6.05 -4.92 -4.31
N ASN A 114 5.60 -4.16 -5.32
CA ASN A 114 5.90 -4.49 -6.71
C ASN A 114 7.39 -4.40 -7.00
N LYS A 115 8.07 -3.42 -6.41
CA LYS A 115 9.53 -3.30 -6.56
C LYS A 115 10.27 -4.47 -5.92
N LEU A 116 9.80 -4.92 -4.76
CA LEU A 116 10.36 -6.10 -4.10
C LEU A 116 10.15 -7.36 -4.93
N ALA A 117 8.95 -7.52 -5.50
CA ALA A 117 8.64 -8.66 -6.35
C ALA A 117 9.58 -8.70 -7.56
N LEU A 118 9.86 -7.55 -8.15
CA LEU A 118 10.78 -7.45 -9.28
C LEU A 118 12.21 -7.84 -8.89
N LYS A 119 12.67 -7.40 -7.71
CA LYS A 119 14.00 -7.77 -7.21
C LYS A 119 14.11 -9.27 -6.94
N ASN A 120 13.06 -9.87 -6.40
CA ASN A 120 13.05 -11.29 -6.12
C ASN A 120 13.13 -12.14 -7.39
N LEU A 121 12.59 -11.64 -8.49
CA LEU A 121 12.68 -12.32 -9.77
C LEU A 121 14.09 -12.30 -10.36
N LYS A 122 14.92 -11.35 -9.96
CA LYS A 122 16.28 -11.17 -10.48
C LYS A 122 17.34 -11.88 -9.65
N SER A 123 16.97 -12.40 -8.50
CA SER A 123 17.92 -13.08 -7.60
C SER A 123 17.99 -14.58 -7.81
#